data_19af8cc049c07a9fcae3b090ac6175c0
#
_entry.id   19af8cc049c07a9fcae3b090ac6175c0
#
_cell.length_a   1.000
_cell.length_b   1.000
_cell.length_c   1.000
_cell.angle_alpha   90.00
_cell.angle_beta   90.00
_cell.angle_gamma   90.00
#
_symmetry.space_group_name_H-M   'P 1'
#
loop_
_entity.id
_entity.type
_entity.pdbx_description
1 polymer ?
#
loop_
_entity_poly.entity_id
_entity_poly.type
_entity_poly.pdbx_seq_one_letter_code
_entity_poly.pdbx_strand_id
1 'polypeptide(L)'
;MKTQARARDRARRILKWVMVVIPLLCVSAYLAVGAISAETLTKPRRDFSTGDTPSRFNLAYQDVRFPARGGDAEIAGWFIPRDGSKRALVLVHGKDCSRTSEFHGKFSDLAAALQRGGFSILMIDLRGHGQSSDAHYSFGLNERRDVEGAVDWLRSQGFQPESVGVLGVSLGAASSIGAVADEPSIGALVEDSGFASICPIIQQQWSSASGLPDIFLPPTLFAVRLMFGYDLCASRPVDEIGRIAPRPVLIIHSTSDALVPVANAMQLKAAAPFAETWIVTGSEHARIYNSDPATYSQKVIDFFERNLKK
;
A
#
# COMPACT_ATOMS: atom_id res chain seq x y z
N MET A 1 63.50 27.51 -23.26
CA MET A 1 62.38 27.13 -24.12
C MET A 1 61.83 25.70 -23.88
N LYS A 2 62.64 24.65 -23.74
CA LYS A 2 62.16 23.24 -23.57
C LYS A 2 61.41 23.01 -22.22
N THR A 3 61.74 23.71 -21.14
CA THR A 3 61.13 23.56 -19.82
C THR A 3 59.70 24.16 -19.75
N GLN A 4 59.50 25.28 -20.42
CA GLN A 4 58.15 25.91 -20.51
C GLN A 4 57.17 25.11 -21.38
N ALA A 5 57.66 24.47 -22.46
CA ALA A 5 56.84 23.60 -23.31
C ALA A 5 56.36 22.36 -22.51
N ARG A 6 57.26 21.72 -21.75
CA ARG A 6 56.91 20.58 -20.89
C ARG A 6 55.90 20.93 -19.79
N ALA A 7 56.02 22.12 -19.18
CA ALA A 7 55.09 22.62 -18.18
C ALA A 7 53.68 22.85 -18.79
N ARG A 8 53.59 23.44 -19.98
CA ARG A 8 52.32 23.65 -20.73
C ARG A 8 51.65 22.33 -21.13
N ASP A 9 52.43 21.33 -21.55
CA ASP A 9 51.89 20.01 -21.89
C ASP A 9 51.37 19.27 -20.67
N ARG A 10 52.07 19.39 -19.54
CA ARG A 10 51.59 18.84 -18.23
C ARG A 10 50.29 19.52 -17.78
N ALA A 11 50.24 20.85 -17.85
CA ALA A 11 49.03 21.60 -17.50
C ALA A 11 47.84 21.22 -18.39
N ARG A 12 48.01 21.06 -19.73
CA ARG A 12 46.99 20.60 -20.66
C ARG A 12 46.52 19.19 -20.35
N ARG A 13 47.41 18.26 -19.99
CA ARG A 13 47.02 16.90 -19.57
C ARG A 13 46.23 16.93 -18.26
N ILE A 14 46.67 17.68 -17.27
CA ILE A 14 45.95 17.84 -16.00
C ILE A 14 44.55 18.42 -16.27
N LEU A 15 44.44 19.47 -17.09
CA LEU A 15 43.16 20.08 -17.42
C LEU A 15 42.23 19.09 -18.13
N LYS A 16 42.73 18.27 -19.06
CA LYS A 16 41.96 17.21 -19.72
C LYS A 16 41.44 16.18 -18.70
N TRP A 17 42.27 15.73 -17.77
CA TRP A 17 41.86 14.81 -16.70
C TRP A 17 40.82 15.43 -15.77
N VAL A 18 40.98 16.68 -15.39
CA VAL A 18 40.02 17.42 -14.56
C VAL A 18 38.68 17.53 -15.28
N MET A 19 38.69 17.85 -16.57
CA MET A 19 37.49 17.98 -17.39
C MET A 19 36.71 16.66 -17.60
N VAL A 20 37.35 15.51 -17.37
CA VAL A 20 36.72 14.19 -17.45
C VAL A 20 36.35 13.66 -16.06
N VAL A 21 37.30 13.76 -15.12
CA VAL A 21 37.13 13.13 -13.80
C VAL A 21 36.07 13.86 -12.94
N ILE A 22 36.06 15.21 -12.98
CA ILE A 22 35.07 15.97 -12.19
C ILE A 22 33.63 15.65 -12.64
N PRO A 23 33.25 15.72 -13.94
CA PRO A 23 31.92 15.32 -14.37
C PRO A 23 31.54 13.87 -14.00
N LEU A 24 32.49 12.93 -14.12
CA LEU A 24 32.25 11.54 -13.72
C LEU A 24 31.96 11.42 -12.22
N LEU A 25 32.70 12.13 -11.37
CA LEU A 25 32.45 12.16 -9.93
C LEU A 25 31.09 12.80 -9.61
N CYS A 26 30.71 13.88 -10.28
CA CYS A 26 29.40 14.51 -10.12
C CYS A 26 28.25 13.57 -10.51
N VAL A 27 28.37 12.89 -11.65
CA VAL A 27 27.39 11.90 -12.08
C VAL A 27 27.30 10.72 -11.11
N SER A 28 28.45 10.21 -10.66
CA SER A 28 28.48 9.12 -9.68
C SER A 28 27.84 9.52 -8.35
N ALA A 29 28.12 10.72 -7.87
CA ALA A 29 27.50 11.25 -6.65
C ALA A 29 25.96 11.43 -6.82
N TYR A 30 25.55 11.96 -7.97
CA TYR A 30 24.14 12.12 -8.30
C TYR A 30 23.37 10.78 -8.31
N LEU A 31 23.95 9.74 -8.93
CA LEU A 31 23.38 8.40 -8.94
C LEU A 31 23.42 7.74 -7.55
N ALA A 32 24.46 7.98 -6.77
CA ALA A 32 24.57 7.46 -5.40
C ALA A 32 23.48 8.06 -4.49
N VAL A 33 23.22 9.37 -4.59
CA VAL A 33 22.09 10.01 -3.89
C VAL A 33 20.76 9.35 -4.32
N GLY A 34 20.57 9.12 -5.63
CA GLY A 34 19.39 8.42 -6.13
C GLY A 34 19.22 7.02 -5.53
N ALA A 35 20.30 6.24 -5.43
CA ALA A 35 20.26 4.88 -4.87
C ALA A 35 19.94 4.89 -3.36
N ILE A 36 20.56 5.79 -2.58
CA ILE A 36 20.28 5.95 -1.15
C ILE A 36 18.80 6.37 -0.94
N SER A 37 18.33 7.30 -1.76
CA SER A 37 16.94 7.76 -1.69
C SER A 37 15.95 6.67 -2.09
N ALA A 38 16.29 5.81 -3.05
CA ALA A 38 15.48 4.67 -3.47
C ALA A 38 15.27 3.67 -2.32
N GLU A 39 16.36 3.34 -1.61
CA GLU A 39 16.31 2.51 -0.40
C GLU A 39 15.38 3.13 0.64
N THR A 40 15.58 4.42 0.95
CA THR A 40 14.78 5.13 1.96
C THR A 40 13.31 5.26 1.56
N LEU A 41 13.04 5.53 0.28
CA LEU A 41 11.68 5.71 -0.25
C LEU A 41 10.85 4.43 -0.15
N THR A 42 11.48 3.27 -0.33
CA THR A 42 10.78 1.99 -0.44
C THR A 42 10.90 1.10 0.78
N LYS A 43 11.74 1.48 1.75
CA LYS A 43 11.92 0.70 2.98
C LYS A 43 10.80 0.98 3.99
N PRO A 44 10.03 -0.04 4.38
CA PRO A 44 8.99 0.13 5.39
C PRO A 44 9.57 0.46 6.78
N ARG A 45 8.88 1.30 7.52
CA ARG A 45 9.08 1.41 8.96
C ARG A 45 8.33 0.26 9.61
N ARG A 46 9.06 -0.80 9.99
CA ARG A 46 8.43 -1.97 10.60
C ARG A 46 8.08 -1.70 12.05
N ASP A 47 6.80 -1.84 12.35
CA ASP A 47 6.31 -1.87 13.72
C ASP A 47 6.06 -3.34 14.11
N PHE A 48 6.85 -3.85 15.05
CA PHE A 48 6.72 -5.19 15.62
C PHE A 48 5.85 -5.21 16.89
N SER A 49 5.28 -4.07 17.25
CA SER A 49 4.41 -4.02 18.42
C SER A 49 3.23 -4.97 18.19
N THR A 50 2.95 -5.79 19.18
CA THR A 50 1.79 -6.68 19.13
C THR A 50 0.49 -5.93 19.40
N GLY A 51 0.58 -4.65 19.78
CA GLY A 51 -0.56 -3.77 20.00
C GLY A 51 -1.71 -4.43 20.78
N ASP A 52 -2.89 -3.90 20.59
CA ASP A 52 -4.11 -4.53 21.10
C ASP A 52 -4.52 -5.69 20.20
N THR A 53 -4.40 -6.92 20.74
CA THR A 53 -4.85 -8.12 20.03
C THR A 53 -6.38 -8.25 20.09
N PRO A 54 -6.99 -9.08 19.22
CA PRO A 54 -8.42 -9.36 19.27
C PRO A 54 -8.93 -9.88 20.63
N SER A 55 -8.04 -10.45 21.46
CA SER A 55 -8.38 -10.89 22.83
C SER A 55 -8.91 -9.77 23.72
N ARG A 56 -8.49 -8.52 23.49
CA ARG A 56 -9.03 -7.34 24.21
C ARG A 56 -10.55 -7.23 24.09
N PHE A 57 -11.11 -7.74 23.00
CA PHE A 57 -12.56 -7.74 22.74
C PHE A 57 -13.22 -9.09 23.08
N ASN A 58 -12.55 -9.96 23.82
CA ASN A 58 -12.99 -11.34 24.12
C ASN A 58 -13.21 -12.18 22.84
N LEU A 59 -12.44 -11.90 21.78
CA LEU A 59 -12.50 -12.64 20.54
C LEU A 59 -11.37 -13.68 20.49
N ALA A 60 -11.74 -14.92 20.22
CA ALA A 60 -10.76 -15.95 19.86
C ALA A 60 -10.15 -15.60 18.49
N TYR A 61 -8.85 -15.79 18.37
CA TYR A 61 -8.14 -15.62 17.10
C TYR A 61 -6.99 -16.62 16.99
N GLN A 62 -6.51 -16.79 15.79
CA GLN A 62 -5.37 -17.65 15.46
C GLN A 62 -4.30 -16.81 14.77
N ASP A 63 -3.05 -16.97 15.19
CA ASP A 63 -1.91 -16.50 14.40
C ASP A 63 -1.79 -17.41 13.18
N VAL A 64 -1.73 -16.80 12.01
CA VAL A 64 -1.64 -17.53 10.74
C VAL A 64 -0.46 -17.03 9.92
N ARG A 65 0.12 -17.94 9.12
CA ARG A 65 1.13 -17.63 8.12
C ARG A 65 0.80 -18.35 6.83
N PHE A 66 0.97 -17.66 5.73
CA PHE A 66 0.71 -18.22 4.41
C PHE A 66 1.58 -17.51 3.37
N PRO A 67 1.86 -18.14 2.22
CA PRO A 67 2.61 -17.49 1.16
C PRO A 67 1.75 -16.41 0.48
N ALA A 68 2.37 -15.31 0.10
CA ALA A 68 1.83 -14.44 -0.93
C ALA A 68 1.64 -15.24 -2.22
N ARG A 69 0.69 -14.86 -3.08
CA ARG A 69 0.52 -15.55 -4.38
C ARG A 69 1.82 -15.42 -5.20
N GLY A 70 2.35 -16.54 -5.65
CA GLY A 70 3.67 -16.59 -6.29
C GLY A 70 4.81 -17.01 -5.36
N GLY A 71 4.59 -17.08 -4.02
CA GLY A 71 5.52 -17.68 -3.06
C GLY A 71 6.76 -16.85 -2.74
N ASP A 72 6.80 -15.57 -3.12
CA ASP A 72 7.96 -14.69 -2.96
C ASP A 72 8.00 -13.95 -1.60
N ALA A 73 6.96 -14.11 -0.78
CA ALA A 73 6.88 -13.58 0.59
C ALA A 73 6.01 -14.48 1.46
N GLU A 74 6.32 -14.56 2.75
CA GLU A 74 5.45 -15.13 3.77
C GLU A 74 4.68 -14.02 4.47
N ILE A 75 3.38 -14.13 4.53
CA ILE A 75 2.45 -13.16 5.09
C ILE A 75 1.97 -13.66 6.46
N ALA A 76 2.10 -12.81 7.46
CA ALA A 76 1.59 -13.03 8.79
C ALA A 76 0.21 -12.36 8.96
N GLY A 77 -0.67 -12.99 9.73
CA GLY A 77 -1.99 -12.45 9.99
C GLY A 77 -2.62 -12.98 11.27
N TRP A 78 -3.78 -12.40 11.58
CA TRP A 78 -4.70 -12.91 12.60
C TRP A 78 -6.01 -13.29 11.96
N PHE A 79 -6.39 -14.55 12.12
CA PHE A 79 -7.71 -15.02 11.74
C PHE A 79 -8.64 -15.04 12.95
N ILE A 80 -9.72 -14.29 12.88
CA ILE A 80 -10.77 -14.15 13.90
C ILE A 80 -12.02 -14.84 13.35
N PRO A 81 -12.29 -16.10 13.72
CA PRO A 81 -13.44 -16.82 13.20
C PRO A 81 -14.74 -16.24 13.74
N ARG A 82 -15.80 -16.37 12.96
CA ARG A 82 -17.18 -16.17 13.37
C ARG A 82 -17.95 -17.46 13.17
N ASP A 83 -18.40 -18.06 14.25
CA ASP A 83 -19.12 -19.32 14.20
C ASP A 83 -20.34 -19.24 13.29
N GLY A 84 -20.45 -20.22 12.39
CA GLY A 84 -21.54 -20.34 11.43
C GLY A 84 -21.47 -19.32 10.25
N SER A 85 -20.51 -18.40 10.23
CA SER A 85 -20.34 -17.50 9.10
C SER A 85 -19.73 -18.21 7.91
N LYS A 86 -20.32 -17.98 6.74
CA LYS A 86 -19.76 -18.38 5.44
C LYS A 86 -19.08 -17.23 4.72
N ARG A 87 -19.04 -16.03 5.32
CA ARG A 87 -18.45 -14.82 4.75
C ARG A 87 -17.21 -14.41 5.55
N ALA A 88 -16.17 -13.96 4.85
CA ALA A 88 -14.97 -13.46 5.47
C ALA A 88 -14.53 -12.11 4.87
N LEU A 89 -13.81 -11.32 5.67
CA LEU A 89 -13.21 -10.07 5.23
C LEU A 89 -11.70 -10.11 5.46
N VAL A 90 -10.93 -9.70 4.45
CA VAL A 90 -9.51 -9.42 4.57
C VAL A 90 -9.34 -7.94 4.90
N LEU A 91 -8.64 -7.61 5.98
CA LEU A 91 -8.32 -6.24 6.37
C LEU A 91 -6.85 -5.95 6.07
N VAL A 92 -6.59 -4.91 5.27
CA VAL A 92 -5.29 -4.57 4.72
C VAL A 92 -4.90 -3.15 5.13
N HIS A 93 -3.84 -3.03 5.93
CA HIS A 93 -3.35 -1.75 6.47
C HIS A 93 -2.62 -0.90 5.43
N GLY A 94 -2.39 0.38 5.76
CA GLY A 94 -1.63 1.34 4.98
C GLY A 94 -0.12 1.26 5.15
N LYS A 95 0.58 2.18 4.47
CA LYS A 95 2.04 2.31 4.52
C LYS A 95 2.53 2.60 5.94
N ASP A 96 3.64 1.96 6.34
CA ASP A 96 4.30 2.12 7.64
C ASP A 96 3.39 1.78 8.84
N CYS A 97 2.26 1.11 8.59
CA CYS A 97 1.36 0.54 9.59
C CYS A 97 1.51 -0.99 9.67
N SER A 98 0.67 -1.61 10.47
CA SER A 98 0.54 -3.06 10.61
C SER A 98 -0.91 -3.42 10.95
N ARG A 99 -1.24 -4.70 11.02
CA ARG A 99 -2.54 -5.17 11.51
C ARG A 99 -2.89 -4.66 12.91
N THR A 100 -1.91 -4.11 13.65
CA THR A 100 -2.13 -3.57 15.01
C THR A 100 -2.16 -2.06 15.06
N SER A 101 -1.42 -1.37 14.19
CA SER A 101 -1.20 0.08 14.31
C SER A 101 -2.07 0.93 13.38
N GLU A 102 -2.77 0.33 12.39
CA GLU A 102 -3.69 1.08 11.53
C GLU A 102 -4.78 1.78 12.35
N PHE A 103 -5.27 2.91 11.87
CA PHE A 103 -6.22 3.77 12.58
C PHE A 103 -5.76 4.18 13.99
N HIS A 104 -4.45 4.47 14.15
CA HIS A 104 -3.85 4.75 15.49
C HIS A 104 -4.09 3.61 16.50
N GLY A 105 -3.89 2.35 16.05
CA GLY A 105 -4.03 1.18 16.91
C GLY A 105 -5.48 0.70 17.08
N LYS A 106 -6.43 1.24 16.32
CA LYS A 106 -7.85 0.85 16.42
C LYS A 106 -8.31 -0.12 15.31
N PHE A 107 -7.36 -0.73 14.58
CA PHE A 107 -7.75 -1.67 13.53
C PHE A 107 -8.41 -2.94 14.09
N SER A 108 -7.96 -3.38 15.27
CA SER A 108 -8.61 -4.48 16.00
C SER A 108 -10.01 -4.12 16.50
N ASP A 109 -10.29 -2.83 16.81
CA ASP A 109 -11.64 -2.35 17.14
C ASP A 109 -12.59 -2.51 15.96
N LEU A 110 -12.14 -2.11 14.76
CA LEU A 110 -12.90 -2.32 13.52
C LEU A 110 -13.12 -3.80 13.26
N ALA A 111 -12.06 -4.63 13.36
CA ALA A 111 -12.16 -6.06 13.18
C ALA A 111 -13.21 -6.69 14.12
N ALA A 112 -13.22 -6.26 15.38
CA ALA A 112 -14.20 -6.72 16.36
C ALA A 112 -15.63 -6.29 16.01
N ALA A 113 -15.82 -5.08 15.49
CA ALA A 113 -17.13 -4.61 15.03
C ALA A 113 -17.63 -5.42 13.82
N LEU A 114 -16.77 -5.68 12.85
CA LEU A 114 -17.08 -6.47 11.67
C LEU A 114 -17.35 -7.93 12.01
N GLN A 115 -16.59 -8.52 12.97
CA GLN A 115 -16.84 -9.88 13.43
C GLN A 115 -18.21 -10.00 14.11
N ARG A 116 -18.59 -9.03 14.95
CA ARG A 116 -19.95 -8.95 15.52
C ARG A 116 -21.02 -8.74 14.45
N GLY A 117 -20.70 -8.05 13.37
CA GLY A 117 -21.52 -7.87 12.18
C GLY A 117 -21.69 -9.13 11.32
N GLY A 118 -21.14 -10.28 11.75
CA GLY A 118 -21.38 -11.59 11.13
C GLY A 118 -20.33 -12.08 10.17
N PHE A 119 -19.12 -11.51 10.15
CA PHE A 119 -18.03 -11.91 9.28
C PHE A 119 -16.90 -12.58 10.04
N SER A 120 -16.27 -13.60 9.47
CA SER A 120 -14.91 -14.00 9.90
C SER A 120 -13.92 -12.96 9.37
N ILE A 121 -12.86 -12.66 10.12
CA ILE A 121 -11.91 -11.60 9.78
C ILE A 121 -10.51 -12.16 9.64
N LEU A 122 -9.81 -11.81 8.56
CA LEU A 122 -8.39 -12.05 8.39
C LEU A 122 -7.68 -10.68 8.30
N MET A 123 -6.98 -10.32 9.38
CA MET A 123 -6.11 -9.15 9.40
C MET A 123 -4.71 -9.56 8.99
N ILE A 124 -4.12 -8.91 7.99
CA ILE A 124 -2.78 -9.26 7.50
C ILE A 124 -1.78 -8.12 7.73
N ASP A 125 -0.51 -8.48 7.87
CA ASP A 125 0.60 -7.56 7.65
C ASP A 125 1.05 -7.71 6.19
N LEU A 126 1.10 -6.63 5.43
CA LEU A 126 1.68 -6.64 4.10
C LEU A 126 3.18 -6.97 4.16
N ARG A 127 3.77 -7.48 3.07
CA ARG A 127 5.22 -7.68 2.94
C ARG A 127 5.98 -6.44 3.40
N GLY A 128 7.12 -6.63 4.05
CA GLY A 128 7.91 -5.55 4.64
C GLY A 128 7.37 -4.98 5.94
N HIS A 129 6.14 -5.28 6.34
CA HIS A 129 5.49 -4.71 7.53
C HIS A 129 5.25 -5.76 8.61
N GLY A 130 5.05 -5.29 9.85
CA GLY A 130 4.72 -6.13 10.99
C GLY A 130 5.57 -7.40 11.07
N GLN A 131 4.93 -8.56 11.12
CA GLN A 131 5.57 -9.87 11.24
C GLN A 131 5.71 -10.64 9.92
N SER A 132 5.34 -10.05 8.78
CA SER A 132 5.53 -10.62 7.44
C SER A 132 6.99 -10.58 7.01
N SER A 133 7.34 -11.28 5.92
CA SER A 133 8.68 -11.29 5.33
C SER A 133 9.20 -9.88 5.07
N ASP A 134 10.51 -9.69 5.22
CA ASP A 134 11.16 -8.43 4.89
C ASP A 134 11.09 -8.17 3.38
N ALA A 135 10.74 -6.96 3.00
CA ALA A 135 10.63 -6.53 1.62
C ALA A 135 10.58 -5.00 1.52
N HIS A 136 10.94 -4.49 0.35
CA HIS A 136 10.63 -3.11 -0.04
C HIS A 136 9.20 -3.03 -0.55
N TYR A 137 8.44 -1.99 -0.18
CA TYR A 137 7.11 -1.82 -0.71
C TYR A 137 7.14 -1.18 -2.11
N SER A 138 6.18 -1.59 -2.93
CA SER A 138 6.06 -1.20 -4.33
C SER A 138 4.79 -0.39 -4.62
N PHE A 139 4.15 0.12 -3.56
CA PHE A 139 2.89 0.88 -3.63
C PHE A 139 1.74 0.12 -4.33
N GLY A 140 1.61 -1.18 -4.04
CA GLY A 140 0.52 -2.01 -4.51
C GLY A 140 0.88 -2.97 -5.66
N LEU A 141 2.06 -2.79 -6.31
CA LEU A 141 2.45 -3.66 -7.43
C LEU A 141 2.73 -5.11 -6.98
N ASN A 142 3.46 -5.28 -5.88
CA ASN A 142 3.77 -6.58 -5.31
C ASN A 142 2.81 -6.96 -4.17
N GLU A 143 2.39 -5.96 -3.36
CA GLU A 143 1.52 -6.15 -2.21
C GLU A 143 0.13 -6.70 -2.59
N ARG A 144 -0.32 -6.54 -3.85
CA ARG A 144 -1.54 -7.22 -4.33
C ARG A 144 -1.48 -8.72 -4.16
N ARG A 145 -0.29 -9.32 -4.34
CA ARG A 145 -0.09 -10.78 -4.16
C ARG A 145 -0.23 -11.23 -2.72
N ASP A 146 -0.03 -10.33 -1.75
CA ASP A 146 -0.25 -10.61 -0.33
C ASP A 146 -1.75 -10.74 -0.04
N VAL A 147 -2.55 -9.84 -0.63
CA VAL A 147 -4.01 -9.86 -0.54
C VAL A 147 -4.57 -11.11 -1.25
N GLU A 148 -4.06 -11.43 -2.44
CA GLU A 148 -4.43 -12.65 -3.15
C GLU A 148 -4.08 -13.92 -2.35
N GLY A 149 -2.89 -13.96 -1.72
CA GLY A 149 -2.50 -15.06 -0.83
C GLY A 149 -3.41 -15.19 0.39
N ALA A 150 -3.89 -14.07 0.94
CA ALA A 150 -4.87 -14.07 2.03
C ALA A 150 -6.21 -14.67 1.59
N VAL A 151 -6.65 -14.37 0.37
CA VAL A 151 -7.87 -14.95 -0.21
C VAL A 151 -7.68 -16.45 -0.50
N ASP A 152 -6.53 -16.86 -1.04
CA ASP A 152 -6.20 -18.27 -1.25
C ASP A 152 -6.21 -19.04 0.08
N TRP A 153 -5.66 -18.46 1.14
CA TRP A 153 -5.71 -19.03 2.48
C TRP A 153 -7.15 -19.17 3.00
N LEU A 154 -7.99 -18.12 2.90
CA LEU A 154 -9.40 -18.20 3.30
C LEU A 154 -10.15 -19.27 2.50
N ARG A 155 -9.88 -19.41 1.22
CA ARG A 155 -10.47 -20.47 0.40
C ARG A 155 -10.07 -21.87 0.87
N SER A 156 -8.81 -22.03 1.31
CA SER A 156 -8.36 -23.29 1.92
C SER A 156 -9.06 -23.62 3.24
N GLN A 157 -9.60 -22.58 3.92
CA GLN A 157 -10.45 -22.73 5.11
C GLN A 157 -11.94 -23.00 4.77
N GLY A 158 -12.30 -23.11 3.48
CA GLY A 158 -13.64 -23.47 3.03
C GLY A 158 -14.53 -22.28 2.62
N PHE A 159 -14.04 -21.03 2.67
CA PHE A 159 -14.80 -19.89 2.18
C PHE A 159 -14.97 -19.98 0.65
N GLN A 160 -16.19 -19.76 0.17
CA GLN A 160 -16.53 -19.92 -1.23
C GLN A 160 -16.18 -18.66 -2.06
N PRO A 161 -16.04 -18.78 -3.40
CA PRO A 161 -15.93 -17.61 -4.26
C PRO A 161 -17.07 -16.60 -4.03
N GLU A 162 -16.73 -15.31 -4.08
CA GLU A 162 -17.63 -14.17 -3.84
C GLU A 162 -18.21 -14.07 -2.41
N SER A 163 -17.78 -14.96 -1.48
CA SER A 163 -18.08 -14.81 -0.06
C SER A 163 -16.99 -14.09 0.72
N VAL A 164 -15.88 -13.77 0.05
CA VAL A 164 -14.74 -13.02 0.63
C VAL A 164 -14.77 -11.58 0.15
N GLY A 165 -14.78 -10.64 1.07
CA GLY A 165 -14.60 -9.21 0.81
C GLY A 165 -13.21 -8.73 1.23
N VAL A 166 -12.77 -7.61 0.69
CA VAL A 166 -11.50 -6.96 1.06
C VAL A 166 -11.76 -5.52 1.48
N LEU A 167 -11.16 -5.09 2.60
CA LEU A 167 -11.08 -3.70 3.02
C LEU A 167 -9.61 -3.31 3.08
N GLY A 168 -9.22 -2.34 2.25
CA GLY A 168 -7.87 -1.81 2.24
C GLY A 168 -7.82 -0.33 2.57
N VAL A 169 -6.76 0.09 3.28
CA VAL A 169 -6.53 1.47 3.70
C VAL A 169 -5.27 2.00 3.01
N SER A 170 -5.35 3.15 2.34
CA SER A 170 -4.20 3.85 1.73
C SER A 170 -3.39 2.94 0.79
N LEU A 171 -2.14 2.56 1.14
CA LEU A 171 -1.36 1.55 0.40
C LEU A 171 -2.13 0.22 0.27
N GLY A 172 -2.79 -0.19 1.37
CA GLY A 172 -3.64 -1.37 1.38
C GLY A 172 -4.82 -1.26 0.41
N ALA A 173 -5.39 -0.06 0.23
CA ALA A 173 -6.45 0.19 -0.74
C ALA A 173 -5.94 0.00 -2.18
N ALA A 174 -4.78 0.58 -2.53
CA ALA A 174 -4.17 0.41 -3.85
C ALA A 174 -3.84 -1.07 -4.14
N SER A 175 -3.26 -1.77 -3.15
CA SER A 175 -2.97 -3.20 -3.22
C SER A 175 -4.23 -4.03 -3.43
N SER A 176 -5.30 -3.67 -2.72
CA SER A 176 -6.60 -4.35 -2.79
C SER A 176 -7.30 -4.11 -4.13
N ILE A 177 -7.24 -2.91 -4.70
CA ILE A 177 -7.77 -2.63 -6.04
C ILE A 177 -7.12 -3.57 -7.06
N GLY A 178 -5.78 -3.67 -7.04
CA GLY A 178 -5.05 -4.56 -7.94
C GLY A 178 -5.42 -6.03 -7.72
N ALA A 179 -5.42 -6.50 -6.47
CA ALA A 179 -5.78 -7.87 -6.14
C ALA A 179 -7.21 -8.23 -6.58
N VAL A 180 -8.18 -7.35 -6.31
CA VAL A 180 -9.58 -7.59 -6.70
C VAL A 180 -9.75 -7.54 -8.21
N ALA A 181 -8.99 -6.71 -8.92
CA ALA A 181 -9.01 -6.68 -10.38
C ALA A 181 -8.47 -7.98 -11.01
N ASP A 182 -7.49 -8.61 -10.37
CA ASP A 182 -6.82 -9.83 -10.85
C ASP A 182 -7.49 -11.13 -10.34
N GLU A 183 -8.19 -11.09 -9.18
CA GLU A 183 -8.81 -12.25 -8.54
C GLU A 183 -10.36 -12.19 -8.57
N PRO A 184 -11.00 -12.89 -9.52
CA PRO A 184 -12.46 -12.85 -9.67
C PRO A 184 -13.25 -13.46 -8.51
N SER A 185 -12.63 -14.27 -7.68
CA SER A 185 -13.31 -14.90 -6.54
C SER A 185 -13.55 -13.95 -5.35
N ILE A 186 -12.95 -12.76 -5.36
CA ILE A 186 -13.24 -11.72 -4.36
C ILE A 186 -14.57 -11.05 -4.70
N GLY A 187 -15.52 -11.07 -3.75
CA GLY A 187 -16.91 -10.66 -3.99
C GLY A 187 -17.14 -9.15 -3.95
N ALA A 188 -16.41 -8.41 -3.12
CA ALA A 188 -16.59 -6.96 -2.95
C ALA A 188 -15.33 -6.29 -2.39
N LEU A 189 -15.19 -4.98 -2.65
CA LEU A 189 -14.08 -4.15 -2.21
C LEU A 189 -14.57 -2.91 -1.47
N VAL A 190 -13.98 -2.64 -0.31
CA VAL A 190 -13.97 -1.31 0.32
C VAL A 190 -12.54 -0.78 0.22
N GLU A 191 -12.37 0.37 -0.42
CA GLU A 191 -11.13 1.11 -0.43
C GLU A 191 -11.27 2.40 0.37
N ASP A 192 -10.37 2.67 1.30
CA ASP A 192 -10.36 3.86 2.13
C ASP A 192 -9.07 4.65 1.91
N SER A 193 -9.21 5.91 1.50
CA SER A 193 -8.11 6.85 1.30
C SER A 193 -7.05 6.38 0.28
N GLY A 194 -7.46 5.57 -0.70
CA GLY A 194 -6.59 5.08 -1.78
C GLY A 194 -6.21 6.17 -2.77
N PHE A 195 -5.12 5.96 -3.48
CA PHE A 195 -4.66 6.86 -4.54
C PHE A 195 -5.01 6.33 -5.94
N ALA A 196 -5.19 7.23 -6.88
CA ALA A 196 -5.42 6.90 -8.30
C ALA A 196 -4.12 6.54 -9.02
N SER A 197 -3.03 7.25 -8.70
CA SER A 197 -1.67 7.00 -9.21
C SER A 197 -0.65 7.49 -8.19
N ILE A 198 0.41 6.71 -7.96
CA ILE A 198 1.38 7.04 -6.91
C ILE A 198 2.37 8.13 -7.31
N CYS A 199 2.80 8.20 -8.58
CA CYS A 199 3.88 9.12 -8.97
C CYS A 199 3.55 10.60 -8.77
N PRO A 200 2.34 11.11 -9.06
CA PRO A 200 1.98 12.49 -8.72
C PRO A 200 2.08 12.78 -7.22
N ILE A 201 1.74 11.82 -6.36
CA ILE A 201 1.83 11.96 -4.90
C ILE A 201 3.29 11.99 -4.45
N ILE A 202 4.12 11.07 -4.96
CA ILE A 202 5.56 11.08 -4.68
C ILE A 202 6.16 12.42 -5.11
N GLN A 203 5.84 12.91 -6.30
CA GLN A 203 6.36 14.16 -6.82
C GLN A 203 5.95 15.36 -5.95
N GLN A 204 4.66 15.42 -5.57
CA GLN A 204 4.14 16.50 -4.73
C GLN A 204 4.81 16.53 -3.35
N GLN A 205 5.14 15.36 -2.80
CA GLN A 205 5.67 15.24 -1.44
C GLN A 205 7.19 15.10 -1.39
N TRP A 206 7.86 14.99 -2.55
CA TRP A 206 9.27 14.64 -2.63
C TRP A 206 10.15 15.53 -1.75
N SER A 207 10.13 16.83 -1.98
CA SER A 207 11.00 17.76 -1.27
C SER A 207 10.72 17.82 0.24
N SER A 208 9.45 17.73 0.65
CA SER A 208 9.07 17.77 2.07
C SER A 208 9.40 16.46 2.79
N ALA A 209 9.28 15.31 2.11
CA ALA A 209 9.52 14.01 2.70
C ALA A 209 11.00 13.61 2.69
N SER A 210 11.75 13.95 1.63
CA SER A 210 13.15 13.58 1.47
C SER A 210 14.14 14.65 1.92
N GLY A 211 13.71 15.92 1.98
CA GLY A 211 14.60 17.07 2.18
C GLY A 211 15.50 17.39 0.97
N LEU A 212 15.29 16.72 -0.16
CA LEU A 212 16.10 16.87 -1.36
C LEU A 212 15.35 17.68 -2.44
N PRO A 213 16.08 18.46 -3.27
CA PRO A 213 15.53 19.11 -4.44
C PRO A 213 14.95 18.08 -5.44
N ASP A 214 13.94 18.52 -6.24
CA ASP A 214 13.22 17.66 -7.19
C ASP A 214 14.13 17.03 -8.26
N ILE A 215 15.29 17.62 -8.53
CA ILE A 215 16.28 17.08 -9.47
C ILE A 215 16.75 15.67 -9.07
N PHE A 216 16.64 15.29 -7.79
CA PHE A 216 17.01 13.95 -7.32
C PHE A 216 15.90 12.90 -7.43
N LEU A 217 14.68 13.30 -7.76
CA LEU A 217 13.58 12.34 -7.96
C LEU A 217 13.80 11.40 -9.16
N PRO A 218 14.21 11.88 -10.36
CA PRO A 218 14.45 10.99 -11.50
C PRO A 218 15.49 9.90 -11.23
N PRO A 219 16.70 10.19 -10.69
CA PRO A 219 17.67 9.14 -10.38
C PRO A 219 17.19 8.21 -9.27
N THR A 220 16.34 8.68 -8.35
CA THR A 220 15.72 7.84 -7.31
C THR A 220 14.77 6.83 -7.93
N LEU A 221 13.85 7.26 -8.78
CA LEU A 221 12.92 6.35 -9.48
C LEU A 221 13.66 5.37 -10.39
N PHE A 222 14.71 5.84 -11.09
CA PHE A 222 15.57 4.97 -11.89
C PHE A 222 16.29 3.92 -11.03
N ALA A 223 16.80 4.33 -9.86
CA ALA A 223 17.46 3.43 -8.93
C ALA A 223 16.49 2.38 -8.37
N VAL A 224 15.25 2.75 -8.03
CA VAL A 224 14.22 1.78 -7.62
C VAL A 224 14.03 0.70 -8.68
N ARG A 225 13.91 1.10 -9.94
CA ARG A 225 13.74 0.15 -11.04
C ARG A 225 14.95 -0.78 -11.21
N LEU A 226 16.16 -0.24 -11.05
CA LEU A 226 17.41 -1.00 -11.20
C LEU A 226 17.66 -1.94 -10.02
N MET A 227 17.42 -1.48 -8.79
CA MET A 227 17.72 -2.21 -7.56
C MET A 227 16.64 -3.23 -7.19
N PHE A 228 15.38 -2.88 -7.39
CA PHE A 228 14.25 -3.68 -6.91
C PHE A 228 13.39 -4.29 -8.03
N GLY A 229 13.66 -3.95 -9.30
CA GLY A 229 13.06 -4.62 -10.46
C GLY A 229 11.64 -4.15 -10.81
N TYR A 230 11.13 -3.06 -10.20
CA TYR A 230 9.80 -2.52 -10.51
C TYR A 230 9.83 -1.00 -10.72
N ASP A 231 8.89 -0.52 -11.54
CA ASP A 231 8.66 0.90 -11.79
C ASP A 231 7.54 1.39 -10.87
N LEU A 232 7.86 2.23 -9.88
CA LEU A 232 6.85 2.78 -8.96
C LEU A 232 5.71 3.49 -9.72
N CYS A 233 6.02 4.17 -10.83
CA CYS A 233 5.02 4.89 -11.60
C CYS A 233 4.03 3.97 -12.35
N ALA A 234 4.30 2.66 -12.39
CA ALA A 234 3.34 1.67 -12.87
C ALA A 234 2.22 1.38 -11.85
N SER A 235 2.37 1.81 -10.57
CA SER A 235 1.28 1.72 -9.59
C SER A 235 0.21 2.77 -9.90
N ARG A 236 -0.82 2.32 -10.59
CA ARG A 236 -1.93 3.13 -11.12
C ARG A 236 -3.27 2.43 -10.91
N PRO A 237 -3.79 2.38 -9.68
CA PRO A 237 -5.09 1.78 -9.38
C PRO A 237 -6.24 2.29 -10.26
N VAL A 238 -6.14 3.52 -10.76
CA VAL A 238 -7.12 4.11 -11.68
C VAL A 238 -7.27 3.33 -12.99
N ASP A 239 -6.21 2.68 -13.46
CA ASP A 239 -6.24 1.89 -14.70
C ASP A 239 -6.80 0.46 -14.45
N GLU A 240 -6.95 0.09 -13.18
CA GLU A 240 -7.32 -1.27 -12.75
C GLU A 240 -8.75 -1.36 -12.19
N ILE A 241 -9.21 -0.34 -11.46
CA ILE A 241 -10.47 -0.38 -10.72
C ILE A 241 -11.69 -0.65 -11.62
N GLY A 242 -11.64 -0.20 -12.89
CA GLY A 242 -12.70 -0.46 -13.86
C GLY A 242 -12.86 -1.94 -14.22
N ARG A 243 -11.79 -2.75 -14.10
CA ARG A 243 -11.82 -4.21 -14.36
C ARG A 243 -12.55 -5.00 -13.27
N ILE A 244 -12.85 -4.38 -12.13
CA ILE A 244 -13.55 -5.02 -11.01
C ILE A 244 -15.01 -5.27 -11.36
N ALA A 245 -15.60 -4.47 -12.26
CA ALA A 245 -17.00 -4.63 -12.67
C ALA A 245 -17.33 -6.08 -13.07
N PRO A 246 -18.53 -6.59 -12.73
CA PRO A 246 -19.66 -5.91 -12.06
C PRO A 246 -19.61 -5.99 -10.51
N ARG A 247 -18.47 -6.43 -9.92
CA ARG A 247 -18.36 -6.60 -8.45
C ARG A 247 -18.43 -5.27 -7.74
N PRO A 248 -19.12 -5.19 -6.59
CA PRO A 248 -19.32 -3.95 -5.84
C PRO A 248 -18.01 -3.37 -5.30
N VAL A 249 -17.87 -2.05 -5.41
CA VAL A 249 -16.77 -1.26 -4.82
C VAL A 249 -17.36 -0.11 -4.01
N LEU A 250 -16.86 0.12 -2.80
CA LEU A 250 -17.13 1.31 -2.01
C LEU A 250 -15.84 2.11 -1.87
N ILE A 251 -15.85 3.35 -2.34
CA ILE A 251 -14.76 4.32 -2.22
C ILE A 251 -15.06 5.23 -1.03
N ILE A 252 -14.19 5.21 -0.03
CA ILE A 252 -14.27 6.05 1.17
C ILE A 252 -13.12 7.05 1.13
N HIS A 253 -13.41 8.36 1.28
CA HIS A 253 -12.37 9.38 1.28
C HIS A 253 -12.77 10.63 2.05
N SER A 254 -11.77 11.38 2.55
CA SER A 254 -11.99 12.66 3.20
C SER A 254 -11.63 13.84 2.29
N THR A 255 -12.45 14.89 2.30
CA THR A 255 -12.12 16.16 1.60
C THR A 255 -10.94 16.89 2.23
N SER A 256 -10.59 16.56 3.49
CA SER A 256 -9.49 17.18 4.25
C SER A 256 -8.21 16.36 4.21
N ASP A 257 -8.15 15.31 3.39
CA ASP A 257 -6.96 14.49 3.20
C ASP A 257 -5.89 15.29 2.42
N ALA A 258 -4.85 15.70 3.13
CA ALA A 258 -3.74 16.45 2.55
C ALA A 258 -2.65 15.54 1.96
N LEU A 259 -2.60 14.26 2.37
CA LEU A 259 -1.62 13.29 1.91
C LEU A 259 -2.02 12.72 0.55
N VAL A 260 -3.27 12.27 0.44
CA VAL A 260 -3.88 11.79 -0.79
C VAL A 260 -5.13 12.64 -1.05
N PRO A 261 -5.01 13.71 -1.84
CA PRO A 261 -6.14 14.62 -2.07
C PRO A 261 -7.37 13.91 -2.62
N VAL A 262 -8.58 14.35 -2.21
CA VAL A 262 -9.87 13.75 -2.59
C VAL A 262 -10.06 13.63 -4.11
N ALA A 263 -9.33 14.40 -4.90
CA ALA A 263 -9.28 14.26 -6.36
C ALA A 263 -8.90 12.84 -6.82
N ASN A 264 -8.15 12.08 -6.00
CA ASN A 264 -7.83 10.67 -6.29
C ASN A 264 -9.09 9.80 -6.23
N ALA A 265 -9.93 9.95 -5.20
CA ALA A 265 -11.22 9.25 -5.12
C ALA A 265 -12.14 9.60 -6.31
N MET A 266 -12.14 10.87 -6.74
CA MET A 266 -12.92 11.29 -7.90
C MET A 266 -12.40 10.65 -9.21
N GLN A 267 -11.08 10.51 -9.37
CA GLN A 267 -10.49 9.81 -10.51
C GLN A 267 -10.83 8.31 -10.48
N LEU A 268 -10.73 7.65 -9.32
CA LEU A 268 -11.14 6.25 -9.15
C LEU A 268 -12.62 6.06 -9.47
N LYS A 269 -13.49 6.96 -8.96
CA LYS A 269 -14.92 6.95 -9.27
C LYS A 269 -15.21 7.15 -10.76
N ALA A 270 -14.48 8.03 -11.42
CA ALA A 270 -14.63 8.25 -12.86
C ALA A 270 -14.23 7.01 -13.68
N ALA A 271 -13.19 6.28 -13.24
CA ALA A 271 -12.74 5.03 -13.85
C ALA A 271 -13.66 3.83 -13.51
N ALA A 272 -14.41 3.90 -12.41
CA ALA A 272 -15.37 2.89 -11.95
C ALA A 272 -16.73 3.52 -11.64
N PRO A 273 -17.54 3.91 -12.66
CA PRO A 273 -18.84 4.58 -12.46
C PRO A 273 -19.83 3.75 -11.63
N PHE A 274 -19.68 2.44 -11.58
CA PHE A 274 -20.51 1.52 -10.79
C PHE A 274 -20.18 1.55 -9.28
N ALA A 275 -19.01 2.06 -8.87
CA ALA A 275 -18.60 2.12 -7.46
C ALA A 275 -19.51 3.05 -6.66
N GLU A 276 -19.85 2.68 -5.43
CA GLU A 276 -20.43 3.58 -4.43
C GLU A 276 -19.34 4.51 -3.89
N THR A 277 -19.71 5.73 -3.48
CA THR A 277 -18.76 6.68 -2.86
C THR A 277 -19.30 7.18 -1.52
N TRP A 278 -18.42 7.29 -0.54
CA TRP A 278 -18.70 7.95 0.73
C TRP A 278 -17.61 8.98 1.03
N ILE A 279 -17.90 10.22 0.68
CA ILE A 279 -16.98 11.35 0.90
C ILE A 279 -17.34 12.05 2.21
N VAL A 280 -16.38 12.16 3.12
CA VAL A 280 -16.52 12.75 4.45
C VAL A 280 -15.73 14.06 4.51
N THR A 281 -16.14 14.98 5.35
CA THR A 281 -15.43 16.24 5.60
C THR A 281 -14.73 16.21 6.97
N GLY A 282 -13.57 16.89 7.08
CA GLY A 282 -12.95 17.17 8.37
C GLY A 282 -12.02 16.09 8.92
N SER A 283 -11.85 14.96 8.23
CA SER A 283 -10.91 13.93 8.66
C SER A 283 -9.59 14.03 7.89
N GLU A 284 -8.46 13.82 8.55
CA GLU A 284 -7.14 13.66 7.92
C GLU A 284 -7.07 12.32 7.16
N HIS A 285 -5.93 12.08 6.48
CA HIS A 285 -5.65 10.85 5.74
C HIS A 285 -5.89 9.59 6.59
N ALA A 286 -6.74 8.67 6.10
CA ALA A 286 -7.06 7.42 6.78
C ALA A 286 -7.54 7.60 8.24
N ARG A 287 -8.35 8.66 8.53
CA ARG A 287 -8.84 8.97 9.88
C ARG A 287 -10.36 9.03 10.01
N ILE A 288 -11.08 8.65 8.98
CA ILE A 288 -12.56 8.64 9.00
C ILE A 288 -13.05 7.69 10.09
N TYR A 289 -12.46 6.48 10.19
CA TYR A 289 -12.76 5.55 11.26
C TYR A 289 -12.55 6.16 12.67
N ASN A 290 -11.45 6.88 12.88
CA ASN A 290 -11.14 7.51 14.16
C ASN A 290 -12.13 8.60 14.56
N SER A 291 -12.70 9.30 13.57
CA SER A 291 -13.66 10.39 13.78
C SER A 291 -15.04 9.87 14.18
N ASP A 292 -15.50 8.79 13.56
CA ASP A 292 -16.79 8.15 13.86
C ASP A 292 -16.74 6.63 13.63
N PRO A 293 -16.21 5.87 14.60
CA PRO A 293 -16.07 4.42 14.47
C PRO A 293 -17.41 3.69 14.28
N ALA A 294 -18.48 4.20 14.86
CA ALA A 294 -19.79 3.55 14.80
C ALA A 294 -20.38 3.65 13.39
N THR A 295 -20.46 4.86 12.84
CA THR A 295 -20.97 5.08 11.48
C THR A 295 -20.11 4.38 10.44
N TYR A 296 -18.76 4.44 10.59
CA TYR A 296 -17.85 3.75 9.68
C TYR A 296 -18.08 2.24 9.67
N SER A 297 -18.08 1.62 10.86
CA SER A 297 -18.29 0.18 10.98
C SER A 297 -19.63 -0.25 10.42
N GLN A 298 -20.71 0.47 10.74
CA GLN A 298 -22.04 0.15 10.24
C GLN A 298 -22.11 0.24 8.71
N LYS A 299 -21.54 1.28 8.14
CA LYS A 299 -21.52 1.47 6.66
C LYS A 299 -20.77 0.35 5.95
N VAL A 300 -19.63 -0.08 6.50
CA VAL A 300 -18.85 -1.20 5.97
C VAL A 300 -19.59 -2.53 6.12
N ILE A 301 -20.21 -2.76 7.28
CA ILE A 301 -21.06 -3.96 7.52
C ILE A 301 -22.19 -4.01 6.49
N ASP A 302 -22.96 -2.93 6.37
CA ASP A 302 -24.11 -2.88 5.46
C ASP A 302 -23.69 -3.10 4.01
N PHE A 303 -22.54 -2.54 3.60
CA PHE A 303 -22.00 -2.74 2.26
C PHE A 303 -21.66 -4.21 2.00
N PHE A 304 -20.89 -4.86 2.87
CA PHE A 304 -20.52 -6.27 2.68
C PHE A 304 -21.69 -7.22 2.87
N GLU A 305 -22.62 -6.90 3.77
CA GLU A 305 -23.81 -7.74 4.01
C GLU A 305 -24.71 -7.81 2.78
N ARG A 306 -24.88 -6.71 2.06
CA ARG A 306 -25.67 -6.66 0.81
C ARG A 306 -25.00 -7.36 -0.36
N ASN A 307 -23.67 -7.38 -0.39
CA ASN A 307 -22.90 -7.64 -1.59
C ASN A 307 -22.14 -8.97 -1.60
N LEU A 308 -21.89 -9.60 -0.45
CA LEU A 308 -21.22 -10.89 -0.38
C LEU A 308 -22.23 -12.05 -0.40
N LYS A 309 -21.90 -13.10 -1.16
CA LYS A 309 -22.67 -14.35 -1.14
C LYS A 309 -22.72 -14.97 0.26
N LYS A 310 -23.87 -15.54 0.59
CA LYS A 310 -24.13 -16.24 1.86
C LYS A 310 -23.79 -17.72 1.77
#